data_7772e4b01fdac8461b72bdeb85dbca10
#
_entry.id   7772e4b01fdac8461b72bdeb85dbca10
#
_cell.length_a   1.000
_cell.length_b   1.000
_cell.length_c   1.000
_cell.angle_alpha   90.00
_cell.angle_beta   90.00
_cell.angle_gamma   90.00
#
_symmetry.space_group_name_H-M   'P 1'
#
loop_
_entity.id
_entity.type
_entity.pdbx_description
1 polymer ?
#
loop_
_entity_poly.entity_id
_entity_poly.type
_entity_poly.pdbx_seq_one_letter_code
_entity_poly.pdbx_strand_id
1 'polypeptide(L)'
;MIEYKETRHTLQQKQISDLSLYSAGYEACAPGHHYGPIYRAYQLVHFILSGKGVLEIDGHTFQLGAGDAFLIPSGKIAYYAADKTDPWCYTWINFLGINSQMYTYQLIASSPEPYVLHGLDTEKYRALIGQVLALEGTATARYFKGNGILLQVLGELFQDAGFDERYWGKNSVADEAKFYLDVNYSEKLKLKEVARNFGVHPNYLTRVFHEKYHVTPKQYLLNLKLQKACQLLRTTDLPIAVIAGSMGFDDGMAFSKLFKKTYGCAPSEYRHR
;
A
#
# COMPACT_ATOMS: atom_id res chain seq x y z
N MET A 1 -25.54 -8.43 -26.06
CA MET A 1 -25.40 -8.74 -24.62
C MET A 1 -23.95 -8.46 -24.26
N ILE A 2 -23.67 -7.43 -23.46
CA ILE A 2 -22.32 -7.14 -22.98
C ILE A 2 -22.02 -8.21 -21.92
N GLU A 3 -21.04 -9.07 -22.19
CA GLU A 3 -20.60 -10.10 -21.25
C GLU A 3 -19.69 -9.46 -20.21
N TYR A 4 -20.23 -9.27 -19.00
CA TYR A 4 -19.43 -8.77 -17.87
C TYR A 4 -18.47 -9.89 -17.42
N LYS A 5 -17.17 -9.67 -17.64
CA LYS A 5 -16.16 -10.68 -17.38
C LYS A 5 -15.04 -10.13 -16.52
N GLU A 6 -14.78 -10.80 -15.39
CA GLU A 6 -13.55 -10.65 -14.63
C GLU A 6 -12.53 -11.70 -15.09
N THR A 7 -11.31 -11.26 -15.40
CA THR A 7 -10.16 -12.16 -15.60
C THR A 7 -9.06 -11.75 -14.65
N ARG A 8 -8.64 -12.66 -13.79
CA ARG A 8 -7.67 -12.42 -12.73
C ARG A 8 -6.56 -13.45 -12.73
N HIS A 9 -5.33 -13.00 -12.52
CA HIS A 9 -4.17 -13.83 -12.25
C HIS A 9 -3.58 -13.47 -10.89
N THR A 10 -3.37 -14.47 -10.03
CA THR A 10 -2.77 -14.29 -8.70
C THR A 10 -1.52 -15.15 -8.59
N LEU A 11 -0.40 -14.53 -8.23
CA LEU A 11 0.84 -15.24 -7.96
C LEU A 11 0.91 -15.57 -6.46
N GLN A 12 1.05 -16.85 -6.15
CA GLN A 12 1.33 -17.30 -4.79
C GLN A 12 2.79 -17.01 -4.45
N GLN A 13 3.03 -16.14 -3.49
CA GLN A 13 4.35 -15.76 -3.07
C GLN A 13 4.73 -16.43 -1.75
N LYS A 14 5.93 -17.04 -1.71
CA LYS A 14 6.50 -17.64 -0.49
C LYS A 14 7.64 -16.82 0.12
N GLN A 15 8.15 -15.79 -0.57
CA GLN A 15 9.27 -14.98 -0.11
C GLN A 15 8.95 -13.50 -0.26
N ILE A 16 9.32 -12.71 0.73
CA ILE A 16 9.23 -11.25 0.70
C ILE A 16 10.40 -10.75 -0.14
N SER A 17 10.11 -10.09 -1.26
CA SER A 17 11.08 -9.39 -2.10
C SER A 17 10.89 -7.88 -1.98
N ASP A 18 11.82 -7.13 -2.56
CA ASP A 18 11.73 -5.66 -2.64
C ASP A 18 10.41 -5.22 -3.29
N LEU A 19 10.04 -5.88 -4.38
CA LEU A 19 8.81 -5.65 -5.11
C LEU A 19 8.32 -6.97 -5.72
N SER A 20 7.02 -7.25 -5.63
CA SER A 20 6.43 -8.47 -6.19
C SER A 20 5.03 -8.26 -6.68
N LEU A 21 4.76 -8.77 -7.87
CA LEU A 21 3.42 -8.87 -8.41
C LEU A 21 2.58 -9.80 -7.52
N TYR A 22 1.45 -9.30 -7.05
CA TYR A 22 0.47 -10.08 -6.29
C TYR A 22 -0.65 -10.61 -7.17
N SER A 23 -1.31 -9.73 -7.93
CA SER A 23 -2.33 -10.11 -8.89
C SER A 23 -2.48 -9.04 -9.98
N ALA A 24 -3.07 -9.42 -11.09
CA ALA A 24 -3.45 -8.52 -12.16
C ALA A 24 -4.75 -9.00 -12.78
N GLY A 25 -5.48 -8.13 -13.45
CA GLY A 25 -6.74 -8.49 -14.06
C GLY A 25 -7.32 -7.42 -14.96
N TYR A 26 -8.49 -7.77 -15.50
CA TYR A 26 -9.33 -6.95 -16.34
C TYR A 26 -10.79 -7.19 -15.96
N GLU A 27 -11.60 -6.15 -15.96
CA GLU A 27 -13.02 -6.24 -15.67
C GLU A 27 -13.81 -5.22 -16.48
N ALA A 28 -14.84 -5.70 -17.17
CA ALA A 28 -15.91 -4.88 -17.70
C ALA A 28 -17.04 -4.86 -16.65
N CYS A 29 -17.14 -3.76 -15.92
CA CYS A 29 -18.05 -3.67 -14.79
C CYS A 29 -19.52 -3.59 -15.20
N ALA A 30 -20.39 -4.25 -14.44
CA ALA A 30 -21.82 -4.03 -14.51
C ALA A 30 -22.20 -2.61 -14.03
N PRO A 31 -23.33 -2.05 -14.48
CA PRO A 31 -23.83 -0.78 -13.97
C PRO A 31 -23.93 -0.74 -12.44
N GLY A 32 -23.26 0.22 -11.80
CA GLY A 32 -23.24 0.38 -10.36
C GLY A 32 -22.45 -0.68 -9.60
N HIS A 33 -21.68 -1.51 -10.30
CA HIS A 33 -20.78 -2.46 -9.65
C HIS A 33 -19.75 -1.73 -8.77
N HIS A 34 -19.55 -2.21 -7.55
CA HIS A 34 -18.71 -1.50 -6.57
C HIS A 34 -17.89 -2.45 -5.71
N TYR A 35 -16.80 -1.91 -5.20
CA TYR A 35 -15.95 -2.52 -4.18
C TYR A 35 -15.76 -1.59 -2.99
N GLY A 36 -15.89 -2.17 -1.81
CA GLY A 36 -15.63 -1.44 -0.57
C GLY A 36 -16.89 -0.87 0.11
N PRO A 37 -16.68 -0.07 1.17
CA PRO A 37 -15.37 0.31 1.75
C PRO A 37 -14.55 -0.90 2.20
N ILE A 38 -13.31 -1.02 1.72
CA ILE A 38 -12.46 -2.18 2.00
C ILE A 38 -11.00 -1.76 2.26
N TYR A 39 -10.39 -2.46 3.21
CA TYR A 39 -8.95 -2.40 3.49
C TYR A 39 -8.21 -3.47 2.68
N ARG A 40 -7.05 -3.11 2.13
CA ARG A 40 -6.17 -4.05 1.42
C ARG A 40 -4.75 -4.00 1.95
N ALA A 41 -4.08 -5.17 1.95
CA ALA A 41 -2.71 -5.31 2.41
C ALA A 41 -1.67 -5.19 1.26
N TYR A 42 -2.09 -4.75 0.09
CA TYR A 42 -1.27 -4.59 -1.12
C TYR A 42 -1.52 -3.23 -1.77
N GLN A 43 -0.57 -2.80 -2.59
CA GLN A 43 -0.73 -1.63 -3.44
C GLN A 43 -1.61 -2.01 -4.62
N LEU A 44 -2.48 -1.09 -5.04
CA LEU A 44 -3.38 -1.32 -6.16
C LEU A 44 -3.31 -0.13 -7.11
N VAL A 45 -3.21 -0.43 -8.41
CA VAL A 45 -3.37 0.55 -9.48
C VAL A 45 -4.42 0.03 -10.46
N HIS A 46 -5.44 0.86 -10.73
CA HIS A 46 -6.42 0.65 -11.78
C HIS A 46 -6.20 1.63 -12.92
N PHE A 47 -6.37 1.17 -14.15
CA PHE A 47 -6.33 1.97 -15.37
C PHE A 47 -7.68 1.87 -16.06
N ILE A 48 -8.38 3.00 -16.22
CA ILE A 48 -9.73 3.04 -16.79
C ILE A 48 -9.62 3.09 -18.32
N LEU A 49 -10.14 2.06 -18.96
CA LEU A 49 -10.05 1.89 -20.41
C LEU A 49 -11.23 2.56 -21.14
N SER A 50 -12.42 2.52 -20.54
CA SER A 50 -13.64 3.13 -21.07
C SER A 50 -14.64 3.35 -19.94
N GLY A 51 -15.70 4.15 -20.22
CA GLY A 51 -16.73 4.45 -19.23
C GLY A 51 -16.25 5.34 -18.10
N LYS A 52 -16.99 5.39 -17.02
CA LYS A 52 -16.71 6.25 -15.86
C LYS A 52 -17.14 5.64 -14.54
N GLY A 53 -16.67 6.24 -13.46
CA GLY A 53 -17.01 5.82 -12.11
C GLY A 53 -16.46 6.78 -11.06
N VAL A 54 -16.53 6.37 -9.80
CA VAL A 54 -16.14 7.17 -8.64
C VAL A 54 -15.16 6.41 -7.77
N LEU A 55 -14.16 7.13 -7.23
CA LEU A 55 -13.28 6.68 -6.15
C LEU A 55 -13.48 7.55 -4.92
N GLU A 56 -13.67 6.92 -3.77
CA GLU A 56 -13.70 7.57 -2.45
C GLU A 56 -12.54 7.03 -1.60
N ILE A 57 -11.65 7.92 -1.16
CA ILE A 57 -10.48 7.57 -0.35
C ILE A 57 -10.04 8.78 0.49
N ASP A 58 -9.72 8.56 1.76
CA ASP A 58 -9.24 9.61 2.69
C ASP A 58 -10.14 10.86 2.73
N GLY A 59 -11.45 10.71 2.59
CA GLY A 59 -12.42 11.81 2.59
C GLY A 59 -12.51 12.60 1.27
N HIS A 60 -11.79 12.19 0.25
CA HIS A 60 -11.88 12.74 -1.11
C HIS A 60 -12.77 11.87 -1.98
N THR A 61 -13.46 12.50 -2.92
CA THR A 61 -14.28 11.84 -3.95
C THR A 61 -13.81 12.30 -5.31
N PHE A 62 -13.38 11.37 -6.16
CA PHE A 62 -12.89 11.63 -7.51
C PHE A 62 -13.84 11.04 -8.53
N GLN A 63 -14.23 11.84 -9.53
CA GLN A 63 -14.95 11.38 -10.71
C GLN A 63 -13.91 11.02 -11.78
N LEU A 64 -13.92 9.79 -12.22
CA LEU A 64 -12.88 9.22 -13.09
C LEU A 64 -13.48 8.65 -14.37
N GLY A 65 -12.71 8.69 -15.45
CA GLY A 65 -13.12 8.21 -16.76
C GLY A 65 -12.00 7.57 -17.58
N ALA A 66 -12.28 7.28 -18.84
CA ALA A 66 -11.29 6.70 -19.74
C ALA A 66 -10.03 7.57 -19.82
N GLY A 67 -8.85 6.95 -19.74
CA GLY A 67 -7.57 7.65 -19.71
C GLY A 67 -7.10 8.03 -18.31
N ASP A 68 -7.88 7.76 -17.27
CA ASP A 68 -7.46 7.97 -15.88
C ASP A 68 -6.93 6.68 -15.25
N ALA A 69 -6.07 6.84 -14.26
CA ALA A 69 -5.69 5.77 -13.36
C ALA A 69 -5.84 6.22 -11.91
N PHE A 70 -6.14 5.27 -11.03
CA PHE A 70 -6.18 5.53 -9.60
C PHE A 70 -5.34 4.53 -8.80
N LEU A 71 -4.75 5.04 -7.72
CA LEU A 71 -3.86 4.31 -6.84
C LEU A 71 -4.47 4.19 -5.45
N ILE A 72 -4.53 2.97 -4.93
CA ILE A 72 -4.95 2.72 -3.54
C ILE A 72 -3.76 2.12 -2.78
N PRO A 73 -3.10 2.92 -1.90
CA PRO A 73 -2.03 2.41 -1.07
C PRO A 73 -2.49 1.32 -0.11
N SER A 74 -1.60 0.39 0.17
CA SER A 74 -1.80 -0.56 1.27
C SER A 74 -2.15 0.16 2.57
N GLY A 75 -3.11 -0.37 3.29
CA GLY A 75 -3.53 0.21 4.57
C GLY A 75 -4.56 1.32 4.48
N LYS A 76 -4.97 1.73 3.29
CA LYS A 76 -6.04 2.70 3.10
C LYS A 76 -7.39 2.00 2.92
N ILE A 77 -8.43 2.60 3.49
CA ILE A 77 -9.81 2.20 3.23
C ILE A 77 -10.28 3.00 2.02
N ALA A 78 -10.77 2.31 1.01
CA ALA A 78 -11.29 2.93 -0.19
C ALA A 78 -12.60 2.27 -0.63
N TYR A 79 -13.44 3.06 -1.26
CA TYR A 79 -14.62 2.62 -1.97
C TYR A 79 -14.52 3.10 -3.42
N TYR A 80 -14.91 2.29 -4.37
CA TYR A 80 -15.02 2.70 -5.77
C TYR A 80 -16.17 2.00 -6.46
N ALA A 81 -16.85 2.71 -7.39
CA ALA A 81 -18.03 2.23 -8.05
C ALA A 81 -18.08 2.68 -9.51
N ALA A 82 -18.53 1.76 -10.37
CA ALA A 82 -18.86 2.05 -11.77
C ALA A 82 -20.11 2.91 -11.86
N ASP A 83 -20.17 3.81 -12.84
CA ASP A 83 -21.38 4.58 -13.15
C ASP A 83 -22.54 3.66 -13.52
N LYS A 84 -23.78 4.10 -13.24
CA LYS A 84 -24.99 3.32 -13.51
C LYS A 84 -25.42 3.32 -14.97
N THR A 85 -24.98 4.29 -15.75
CA THR A 85 -25.38 4.49 -17.14
C THR A 85 -24.24 4.27 -18.12
N ASP A 86 -23.01 4.53 -17.68
CA ASP A 86 -21.79 4.41 -18.48
C ASP A 86 -20.70 3.75 -17.61
N PRO A 87 -20.88 2.47 -17.23
CA PRO A 87 -19.99 1.78 -16.31
C PRO A 87 -18.60 1.62 -16.92
N TRP A 88 -17.59 1.87 -16.10
CA TRP A 88 -16.21 1.70 -16.54
C TRP A 88 -15.80 0.26 -16.83
N CYS A 89 -14.84 0.16 -17.73
CA CYS A 89 -14.02 -1.02 -17.93
C CYS A 89 -12.60 -0.66 -17.54
N TYR A 90 -11.95 -1.48 -16.73
CA TYR A 90 -10.60 -1.22 -16.28
C TYR A 90 -9.71 -2.46 -16.33
N THR A 91 -8.42 -2.22 -16.34
CA THR A 91 -7.41 -3.23 -16.03
C THR A 91 -6.67 -2.80 -14.76
N TRP A 92 -6.15 -3.76 -14.00
CA TRP A 92 -5.45 -3.46 -12.75
C TRP A 92 -4.23 -4.31 -12.52
N ILE A 93 -3.34 -3.81 -11.69
CA ILE A 93 -2.19 -4.55 -11.17
C ILE A 93 -2.07 -4.30 -9.67
N ASN A 94 -1.88 -5.37 -8.90
CA ASN A 94 -1.67 -5.33 -7.47
C ASN A 94 -0.27 -5.83 -7.16
N PHE A 95 0.42 -5.16 -6.28
CA PHE A 95 1.78 -5.52 -5.92
C PHE A 95 2.04 -5.27 -4.43
N LEU A 96 3.07 -5.91 -3.93
CA LEU A 96 3.53 -5.82 -2.55
C LEU A 96 5.06 -5.94 -2.53
N GLY A 97 5.66 -5.80 -1.37
CA GLY A 97 7.11 -5.81 -1.20
C GLY A 97 7.57 -4.70 -0.27
N ILE A 98 8.82 -4.77 0.16
CA ILE A 98 9.37 -3.86 1.18
C ILE A 98 9.28 -2.40 0.71
N ASN A 99 9.58 -2.10 -0.55
CA ASN A 99 9.56 -0.75 -1.10
C ASN A 99 8.28 -0.40 -1.88
N SER A 100 7.32 -1.32 -1.98
CA SER A 100 6.10 -1.12 -2.76
C SER A 100 5.30 0.13 -2.35
N GLN A 101 5.21 0.39 -1.05
CA GLN A 101 4.50 1.56 -0.52
C GLN A 101 5.23 2.87 -0.86
N MET A 102 6.56 2.87 -0.81
CA MET A 102 7.37 4.02 -1.20
C MET A 102 7.11 4.41 -2.66
N TYR A 103 7.16 3.45 -3.58
CA TYR A 103 6.88 3.70 -5.00
C TYR A 103 5.47 4.25 -5.22
N THR A 104 4.47 3.68 -4.54
CA THR A 104 3.09 4.16 -4.64
C THR A 104 2.95 5.60 -4.14
N TYR A 105 3.55 5.95 -3.00
CA TYR A 105 3.49 7.32 -2.50
C TYR A 105 4.30 8.33 -3.33
N GLN A 106 5.39 7.90 -3.97
CA GLN A 106 6.11 8.74 -4.93
C GLN A 106 5.25 9.07 -6.16
N LEU A 107 4.52 8.08 -6.69
CA LEU A 107 3.56 8.30 -7.79
C LEU A 107 2.44 9.25 -7.37
N ILE A 108 1.86 9.05 -6.19
CA ILE A 108 0.83 9.95 -5.64
C ILE A 108 1.35 11.37 -5.47
N ALA A 109 2.58 11.54 -4.99
CA ALA A 109 3.19 12.85 -4.81
C ALA A 109 3.56 13.56 -6.13
N SER A 110 3.68 12.81 -7.22
CA SER A 110 3.95 13.36 -8.55
C SER A 110 2.70 13.90 -9.23
N SER A 111 1.50 13.55 -8.73
CA SER A 111 0.23 14.01 -9.31
C SER A 111 -0.27 15.27 -8.61
N PRO A 112 -0.88 16.21 -9.37
CA PRO A 112 -1.60 17.35 -8.81
C PRO A 112 -2.79 16.93 -7.92
N GLU A 113 -3.45 15.82 -8.26
CA GLU A 113 -4.51 15.23 -7.46
C GLU A 113 -4.02 13.95 -6.79
N PRO A 114 -4.08 13.86 -5.45
CA PRO A 114 -3.62 12.66 -4.76
C PRO A 114 -4.44 11.44 -5.22
N TYR A 115 -3.79 10.30 -5.32
CA TYR A 115 -4.40 9.01 -5.71
C TYR A 115 -4.85 8.88 -7.17
N VAL A 116 -4.77 9.92 -7.99
CA VAL A 116 -5.28 9.91 -9.38
C VAL A 116 -4.21 10.41 -10.34
N LEU A 117 -4.12 9.77 -11.51
CA LEU A 117 -3.35 10.22 -12.66
C LEU A 117 -4.29 10.35 -13.85
N HIS A 118 -4.17 11.45 -14.59
CA HIS A 118 -5.04 11.77 -15.72
C HIS A 118 -4.29 11.74 -17.05
N GLY A 119 -5.05 11.51 -18.14
CA GLY A 119 -4.55 11.66 -19.52
C GLY A 119 -3.56 10.58 -19.94
N LEU A 120 -3.64 9.40 -19.34
CA LEU A 120 -2.77 8.28 -19.67
C LEU A 120 -3.22 7.57 -20.96
N ASP A 121 -2.24 7.03 -21.71
CA ASP A 121 -2.52 5.99 -22.69
C ASP A 121 -2.76 4.65 -21.98
N THR A 122 -4.02 4.43 -21.54
CA THR A 122 -4.36 3.24 -20.75
C THR A 122 -4.32 1.95 -21.56
N GLU A 123 -4.34 2.00 -22.89
CA GLU A 123 -4.18 0.83 -23.77
C GLU A 123 -2.79 0.21 -23.65
N LYS A 124 -1.74 0.99 -23.46
CA LYS A 124 -0.40 0.47 -23.22
C LYS A 124 -0.34 -0.36 -21.92
N TYR A 125 -1.02 0.08 -20.86
CA TYR A 125 -1.12 -0.68 -19.61
C TYR A 125 -1.98 -1.93 -19.76
N ARG A 126 -3.06 -1.86 -20.53
CA ARG A 126 -3.85 -3.03 -20.89
C ARG A 126 -3.02 -4.09 -21.62
N ALA A 127 -2.18 -3.66 -22.55
CA ALA A 127 -1.29 -4.57 -23.28
C ALA A 127 -0.25 -5.24 -22.36
N LEU A 128 0.37 -4.49 -21.45
CA LEU A 128 1.34 -5.03 -20.47
C LEU A 128 0.66 -5.99 -19.49
N ILE A 129 -0.48 -5.61 -18.92
CA ILE A 129 -1.23 -6.45 -17.98
C ILE A 129 -1.78 -7.69 -18.69
N GLY A 130 -2.18 -7.57 -19.96
CA GLY A 130 -2.58 -8.69 -20.80
C GLY A 130 -1.49 -9.77 -20.92
N GLN A 131 -0.22 -9.38 -20.96
CA GLN A 131 0.89 -10.34 -20.90
C GLN A 131 0.95 -11.10 -19.57
N VAL A 132 0.63 -10.44 -18.44
CA VAL A 132 0.54 -11.13 -17.14
C VAL A 132 -0.56 -12.19 -17.16
N LEU A 133 -1.72 -11.86 -17.73
CA LEU A 133 -2.87 -12.78 -17.81
C LEU A 133 -2.60 -13.98 -18.73
N ALA A 134 -1.72 -13.82 -19.71
CA ALA A 134 -1.31 -14.85 -20.66
C ALA A 134 -0.08 -15.66 -20.20
N LEU A 135 0.43 -15.44 -18.96
CA LEU A 135 1.62 -16.14 -18.49
C LEU A 135 1.39 -17.64 -18.33
N GLU A 136 2.17 -18.41 -19.07
CA GLU A 136 2.25 -19.88 -19.00
C GLU A 136 3.60 -20.35 -18.45
N GLY A 137 3.67 -21.65 -18.14
CA GLY A 137 4.89 -22.29 -17.67
C GLY A 137 4.91 -22.57 -16.16
N THR A 138 6.09 -22.88 -15.64
CA THR A 138 6.27 -23.21 -14.22
C THR A 138 5.97 -22.01 -13.31
N ALA A 139 5.63 -22.28 -12.05
CA ALA A 139 5.38 -21.22 -11.07
C ALA A 139 6.57 -20.24 -10.96
N THR A 140 7.80 -20.75 -10.98
CA THR A 140 9.02 -19.94 -10.94
C THR A 140 9.16 -19.05 -12.19
N ALA A 141 8.91 -19.60 -13.38
CA ALA A 141 8.98 -18.82 -14.62
C ALA A 141 7.92 -17.71 -14.64
N ARG A 142 6.68 -18.02 -14.23
CA ARG A 142 5.60 -17.02 -14.10
C ARG A 142 5.93 -15.93 -13.08
N TYR A 143 6.54 -16.29 -11.96
CA TYR A 143 6.98 -15.34 -10.95
C TYR A 143 7.97 -14.31 -11.52
N PHE A 144 9.05 -14.77 -12.17
CA PHE A 144 10.04 -13.85 -12.74
C PHE A 144 9.49 -13.02 -13.90
N LYS A 145 8.73 -13.63 -14.82
CA LYS A 145 8.11 -12.92 -15.94
C LYS A 145 7.10 -11.87 -15.44
N GLY A 146 6.23 -12.25 -14.50
CA GLY A 146 5.23 -11.34 -13.93
C GLY A 146 5.86 -10.15 -13.21
N ASN A 147 6.93 -10.37 -12.44
CA ASN A 147 7.68 -9.27 -11.81
C ASN A 147 8.40 -8.39 -12.83
N GLY A 148 8.92 -8.96 -13.92
CA GLY A 148 9.49 -8.18 -15.02
C GLY A 148 8.46 -7.24 -15.66
N ILE A 149 7.23 -7.74 -15.88
CA ILE A 149 6.12 -6.92 -16.40
C ILE A 149 5.70 -5.85 -15.38
N LEU A 150 5.63 -6.19 -14.07
CA LEU A 150 5.34 -5.20 -13.01
C LEU A 150 6.35 -4.05 -13.04
N LEU A 151 7.65 -4.34 -13.17
CA LEU A 151 8.68 -3.31 -13.27
C LEU A 151 8.50 -2.43 -14.51
N GLN A 152 8.11 -3.02 -15.66
CA GLN A 152 7.78 -2.24 -16.85
C GLN A 152 6.57 -1.33 -16.63
N VAL A 153 5.48 -1.85 -16.04
CA VAL A 153 4.27 -1.05 -15.72
C VAL A 153 4.63 0.12 -14.81
N LEU A 154 5.44 -0.10 -13.78
CA LEU A 154 5.86 0.99 -12.89
C LEU A 154 6.78 1.98 -13.59
N GLY A 155 7.71 1.53 -14.43
CA GLY A 155 8.58 2.41 -15.22
C GLY A 155 7.77 3.35 -16.13
N GLU A 156 6.80 2.80 -16.88
CA GLU A 156 5.89 3.60 -17.71
C GLU A 156 5.06 4.57 -16.86
N LEU A 157 4.58 4.12 -15.68
CA LEU A 157 3.75 4.94 -14.82
C LEU A 157 4.53 6.12 -14.22
N PHE A 158 5.79 5.91 -13.82
CA PHE A 158 6.66 6.99 -13.37
C PHE A 158 6.97 8.00 -14.49
N GLN A 159 7.15 7.53 -15.72
CA GLN A 159 7.35 8.39 -16.89
C GLN A 159 6.10 9.22 -17.17
N ASP A 160 4.93 8.59 -17.24
CA ASP A 160 3.65 9.26 -17.53
C ASP A 160 3.23 10.23 -16.42
N ALA A 161 3.52 9.90 -15.17
CA ALA A 161 3.27 10.79 -14.03
C ALA A 161 4.19 12.03 -14.02
N GLY A 162 5.14 12.13 -14.96
CA GLY A 162 6.10 13.24 -14.99
C GLY A 162 6.98 13.28 -13.74
N PHE A 163 7.30 12.12 -13.19
CA PHE A 163 8.09 12.02 -11.97
C PHE A 163 9.43 12.75 -12.12
N ASP A 164 9.70 13.70 -11.24
CA ASP A 164 10.94 14.43 -11.24
C ASP A 164 12.07 13.55 -10.68
N GLU A 165 12.96 13.07 -11.55
CA GLU A 165 14.11 12.22 -11.19
C GLU A 165 15.02 12.84 -10.12
N ARG A 166 14.96 14.17 -9.93
CA ARG A 166 15.66 14.83 -8.83
C ARG A 166 15.21 14.35 -7.45
N TYR A 167 14.03 13.76 -7.35
CA TYR A 167 13.51 13.14 -6.13
C TYR A 167 13.81 11.63 -6.04
N TRP A 168 14.26 10.99 -7.15
CA TRP A 168 14.69 9.61 -7.13
C TRP A 168 16.00 9.47 -6.35
N GLY A 169 15.99 8.63 -5.32
CA GLY A 169 17.17 8.46 -4.45
C GLY A 169 17.41 9.61 -3.46
N LYS A 170 16.62 10.67 -3.46
CA LYS A 170 16.64 11.72 -2.43
C LYS A 170 15.78 11.42 -1.20
N ASN A 171 15.24 10.21 -1.09
CA ASN A 171 14.71 9.79 0.20
C ASN A 171 15.86 9.92 1.20
N SER A 172 15.70 10.83 2.15
CA SER A 172 16.67 10.89 3.22
C SER A 172 16.65 9.55 3.93
N VAL A 173 17.79 9.13 4.46
CA VAL A 173 17.86 7.93 5.33
C VAL A 173 16.72 7.92 6.35
N ALA A 174 16.22 9.10 6.73
CA ALA A 174 15.07 9.25 7.61
C ALA A 174 13.77 8.76 6.98
N ASP A 175 13.52 9.03 5.68
CA ASP A 175 12.30 8.58 4.98
C ASP A 175 12.32 7.07 4.79
N GLU A 176 13.45 6.54 4.37
CA GLU A 176 13.63 5.09 4.18
C GLU A 176 13.47 4.35 5.51
N ALA A 177 14.05 4.89 6.59
CA ALA A 177 13.90 4.32 7.91
C ALA A 177 12.45 4.41 8.42
N LYS A 178 11.77 5.55 8.22
CA LYS A 178 10.36 5.69 8.58
C LYS A 178 9.52 4.64 7.87
N PHE A 179 9.71 4.52 6.57
CA PHE A 179 9.02 3.53 5.76
C PHE A 179 9.29 2.10 6.25
N TYR A 180 10.56 1.76 6.51
CA TYR A 180 10.93 0.45 7.05
C TYR A 180 10.23 0.16 8.39
N LEU A 181 10.14 1.16 9.27
CA LEU A 181 9.42 1.06 10.54
C LEU A 181 7.91 0.87 10.33
N ASP A 182 7.31 1.57 9.34
CA ASP A 182 5.89 1.49 9.01
C ASP A 182 5.48 0.09 8.49
N VAL A 183 6.36 -0.55 7.73
CA VAL A 183 6.11 -1.90 7.19
C VAL A 183 6.34 -3.00 8.22
N ASN A 184 7.39 -2.86 9.02
CA ASN A 184 7.86 -3.92 9.91
C ASN A 184 7.48 -3.66 11.38
N TYR A 185 6.50 -2.80 11.65
CA TYR A 185 6.16 -2.39 13.03
C TYR A 185 5.76 -3.56 13.93
N SER A 186 5.22 -4.64 13.38
CA SER A 186 4.84 -5.85 14.13
C SER A 186 6.04 -6.67 14.60
N GLU A 187 7.22 -6.43 14.06
CA GLU A 187 8.43 -7.16 14.41
C GLU A 187 9.19 -6.54 15.60
N LYS A 188 10.10 -7.33 16.18
CA LYS A 188 11.03 -6.87 17.22
C LYS A 188 12.22 -6.16 16.61
N LEU A 189 12.00 -4.95 16.12
CA LEU A 189 13.05 -4.18 15.46
C LEU A 189 14.05 -3.60 16.49
N LYS A 190 15.34 -3.87 16.28
CA LYS A 190 16.43 -3.18 16.98
C LYS A 190 16.96 -2.06 16.09
N LEU A 191 17.05 -0.84 16.63
CA LEU A 191 17.51 0.33 15.87
C LEU A 191 18.87 0.12 15.21
N LYS A 192 19.77 -0.68 15.82
CA LYS A 192 21.06 -1.04 15.23
C LYS A 192 20.92 -1.85 13.94
N GLU A 193 19.93 -2.75 13.89
CA GLU A 193 19.63 -3.57 12.72
C GLU A 193 19.02 -2.71 11.61
N VAL A 194 18.09 -1.84 11.98
CA VAL A 194 17.49 -0.85 11.05
C VAL A 194 18.58 0.04 10.43
N ALA A 195 19.46 0.64 11.24
CA ALA A 195 20.54 1.49 10.74
C ALA A 195 21.50 0.73 9.82
N ARG A 196 21.82 -0.54 10.16
CA ARG A 196 22.68 -1.39 9.32
C ARG A 196 22.07 -1.66 7.95
N ASN A 197 20.75 -1.83 7.85
CA ASN A 197 20.06 -2.04 6.57
C ASN A 197 20.23 -0.85 5.61
N PHE A 198 20.42 0.36 6.16
CA PHE A 198 20.68 1.59 5.38
C PHE A 198 22.15 1.98 5.32
N GLY A 199 23.07 1.12 5.77
CA GLY A 199 24.51 1.37 5.72
C GLY A 199 24.96 2.55 6.59
N VAL A 200 24.21 2.92 7.64
CA VAL A 200 24.51 4.10 8.48
C VAL A 200 24.69 3.75 9.95
N HIS A 201 25.36 4.64 10.68
CA HIS A 201 25.50 4.50 12.12
C HIS A 201 24.16 4.83 12.84
N PRO A 202 23.74 4.10 13.91
CA PRO A 202 22.47 4.33 14.61
C PRO A 202 22.28 5.76 15.13
N ASN A 203 23.35 6.42 15.56
CA ASN A 203 23.28 7.82 16.03
C ASN A 203 22.98 8.79 14.88
N TYR A 204 23.57 8.54 13.70
CA TYR A 204 23.28 9.33 12.49
C TYR A 204 21.79 9.16 12.10
N LEU A 205 21.30 7.91 12.03
CA LEU A 205 19.89 7.64 11.77
C LEU A 205 18.99 8.37 12.76
N THR A 206 19.28 8.28 14.06
CA THR A 206 18.49 8.94 15.10
C THR A 206 18.45 10.45 14.90
N ARG A 207 19.58 11.08 14.58
CA ARG A 207 19.70 12.50 14.36
C ARG A 207 18.87 12.96 13.15
N VAL A 208 19.10 12.37 11.97
CA VAL A 208 18.41 12.79 10.74
C VAL A 208 16.90 12.50 10.79
N PHE A 209 16.50 11.43 11.46
CA PHE A 209 15.11 11.11 11.68
C PHE A 209 14.43 12.14 12.61
N HIS A 210 15.11 12.52 13.69
CA HIS A 210 14.60 13.54 14.61
C HIS A 210 14.55 14.93 13.97
N GLU A 211 15.56 15.30 13.19
CA GLU A 211 15.56 16.57 12.43
C GLU A 211 14.35 16.67 11.50
N LYS A 212 13.96 15.56 10.88
CA LYS A 212 12.87 15.55 9.91
C LYS A 212 11.48 15.34 10.53
N TYR A 213 11.35 14.44 11.48
CA TYR A 213 10.04 14.00 12.04
C TYR A 213 9.80 14.48 13.46
N HIS A 214 10.74 15.18 14.08
CA HIS A 214 10.68 15.72 15.45
C HIS A 214 10.48 14.67 16.54
N VAL A 215 10.66 13.39 16.21
CA VAL A 215 10.63 12.24 17.13
C VAL A 215 11.79 11.30 16.81
N THR A 216 12.22 10.51 17.77
CA THR A 216 13.23 9.47 17.50
C THR A 216 12.59 8.27 16.78
N PRO A 217 13.36 7.47 15.99
CA PRO A 217 12.85 6.25 15.37
C PRO A 217 12.18 5.29 16.37
N LYS A 218 12.73 5.19 17.58
CA LYS A 218 12.19 4.36 18.64
C LYS A 218 10.82 4.86 19.13
N GLN A 219 10.69 6.18 19.33
CA GLN A 219 9.42 6.79 19.70
C GLN A 219 8.38 6.67 18.59
N TYR A 220 8.81 6.89 17.35
CA TYR A 220 7.96 6.74 16.18
C TYR A 220 7.35 5.34 16.11
N LEU A 221 8.22 4.30 16.14
CA LEU A 221 7.80 2.90 16.12
C LEU A 221 6.83 2.56 17.27
N LEU A 222 7.12 3.07 18.45
CA LEU A 222 6.27 2.85 19.62
C LEU A 222 4.88 3.45 19.42
N ASN A 223 4.81 4.70 18.99
CA ASN A 223 3.54 5.39 18.72
C ASN A 223 2.74 4.65 17.63
N LEU A 224 3.40 4.20 16.57
CA LEU A 224 2.78 3.43 15.50
C LEU A 224 2.17 2.12 16.01
N LYS A 225 2.92 1.34 16.81
CA LYS A 225 2.42 0.10 17.45
C LYS A 225 1.20 0.36 18.30
N LEU A 226 1.22 1.40 19.12
CA LEU A 226 0.10 1.77 19.98
C LEU A 226 -1.12 2.24 19.19
N GLN A 227 -0.95 3.01 18.11
CA GLN A 227 -2.05 3.40 17.21
C GLN A 227 -2.70 2.18 16.55
N LYS A 228 -1.90 1.23 16.04
CA LYS A 228 -2.40 -0.01 15.46
C LYS A 228 -3.12 -0.88 16.50
N ALA A 229 -2.61 -0.94 17.73
CA ALA A 229 -3.28 -1.61 18.84
C ALA A 229 -4.64 -0.96 19.16
N CYS A 230 -4.75 0.38 19.18
CA CYS A 230 -6.02 1.09 19.36
C CYS A 230 -7.04 0.71 18.28
N GLN A 231 -6.59 0.59 17.03
CA GLN A 231 -7.46 0.16 15.93
C GLN A 231 -8.01 -1.26 16.20
N LEU A 232 -7.13 -2.22 16.53
CA LEU A 232 -7.55 -3.60 16.80
C LEU A 232 -8.46 -3.69 18.04
N LEU A 233 -8.20 -2.91 19.09
CA LEU A 233 -9.04 -2.87 20.27
C LEU A 233 -10.48 -2.42 19.97
N ARG A 234 -10.66 -1.49 19.01
CA ARG A 234 -11.97 -0.97 18.62
C ARG A 234 -12.70 -1.84 17.60
N THR A 235 -11.96 -2.57 16.76
CA THR A 235 -12.55 -3.29 15.62
C THR A 235 -12.62 -4.81 15.80
N THR A 236 -12.08 -5.35 16.90
CA THR A 236 -12.03 -6.79 17.15
C THR A 236 -12.18 -7.13 18.64
N ASP A 237 -12.65 -8.36 18.90
CA ASP A 237 -12.70 -8.95 20.26
C ASP A 237 -11.46 -9.75 20.62
N LEU A 238 -10.36 -9.58 19.88
CA LEU A 238 -9.12 -10.31 20.15
C LEU A 238 -8.62 -10.09 21.59
N PRO A 239 -8.13 -11.13 22.27
CA PRO A 239 -7.53 -10.97 23.60
C PRO A 239 -6.41 -9.93 23.59
N ILE A 240 -6.30 -9.13 24.66
CA ILE A 240 -5.28 -8.07 24.78
C ILE A 240 -3.87 -8.64 24.61
N ALA A 241 -3.60 -9.84 25.13
CA ALA A 241 -2.32 -10.52 24.94
C ALA A 241 -2.01 -10.84 23.46
N VAL A 242 -3.03 -11.21 22.67
CA VAL A 242 -2.89 -11.46 21.24
C VAL A 242 -2.59 -10.16 20.51
N ILE A 243 -3.31 -9.07 20.84
CA ILE A 243 -3.03 -7.74 20.27
C ILE A 243 -1.61 -7.28 20.62
N ALA A 244 -1.18 -7.43 21.88
CA ALA A 244 0.18 -7.10 22.29
C ALA A 244 1.23 -7.91 21.50
N GLY A 245 1.03 -9.21 21.36
CA GLY A 245 1.89 -10.09 20.57
C GLY A 245 1.96 -9.69 19.08
N SER A 246 0.81 -9.36 18.49
CA SER A 246 0.75 -8.90 17.07
C SER A 246 1.42 -7.54 16.84
N MET A 247 1.64 -6.75 17.88
CA MET A 247 2.45 -5.52 17.87
C MET A 247 3.93 -5.77 18.22
N GLY A 248 4.33 -7.04 18.36
CA GLY A 248 5.71 -7.42 18.68
C GLY A 248 6.13 -7.12 20.13
N PHE A 249 5.18 -7.11 21.07
CA PHE A 249 5.49 -7.10 22.52
C PHE A 249 5.56 -8.51 23.05
N ASP A 250 6.62 -8.83 23.78
CA ASP A 250 6.80 -10.14 24.44
C ASP A 250 5.93 -10.29 25.67
N ASP A 251 5.65 -9.17 26.33
CA ASP A 251 4.94 -9.14 27.61
C ASP A 251 3.71 -8.23 27.50
N GLY A 252 2.54 -8.84 27.63
CA GLY A 252 1.27 -8.13 27.64
C GLY A 252 1.10 -7.15 28.82
N MET A 253 1.79 -7.39 29.95
CA MET A 253 1.80 -6.44 31.08
C MET A 253 2.62 -5.21 30.75
N ALA A 254 3.79 -5.38 30.13
CA ALA A 254 4.62 -4.27 29.66
C ALA A 254 3.86 -3.42 28.62
N PHE A 255 3.17 -4.08 27.68
CA PHE A 255 2.27 -3.41 26.74
C PHE A 255 1.18 -2.60 27.46
N SER A 256 0.45 -3.23 28.40
CA SER A 256 -0.66 -2.60 29.12
C SER A 256 -0.22 -1.39 29.95
N LYS A 257 0.94 -1.47 30.62
CA LYS A 257 1.54 -0.34 31.36
C LYS A 257 1.87 0.82 30.41
N LEU A 258 2.49 0.50 29.28
CA LEU A 258 2.87 1.49 28.28
C LEU A 258 1.65 2.15 27.63
N PHE A 259 0.66 1.35 27.27
CA PHE A 259 -0.61 1.81 26.70
C PHE A 259 -1.32 2.77 27.68
N LYS A 260 -1.45 2.37 28.97
CA LYS A 260 -2.04 3.23 30.01
C LYS A 260 -1.26 4.54 30.20
N LYS A 261 0.08 4.48 30.15
CA LYS A 261 0.93 5.69 30.21
C LYS A 261 0.65 6.65 29.06
N THR A 262 0.39 6.12 27.87
CA THR A 262 0.20 6.93 26.64
C THR A 262 -1.23 7.44 26.49
N TYR A 263 -2.24 6.62 26.79
CA TYR A 263 -3.66 6.95 26.56
C TYR A 263 -4.47 7.24 27.83
N GLY A 264 -3.84 7.15 29.02
CA GLY A 264 -4.47 7.44 30.29
C GLY A 264 -5.39 6.35 30.84
N CYS A 265 -5.67 5.28 30.08
CA CYS A 265 -6.52 4.16 30.49
C CYS A 265 -5.95 2.81 30.05
N ALA A 266 -6.39 1.73 30.68
CA ALA A 266 -5.96 0.40 30.30
C ALA A 266 -6.51 -0.01 28.91
N PRO A 267 -5.84 -0.93 28.17
CA PRO A 267 -6.35 -1.43 26.89
C PRO A 267 -7.77 -2.01 26.99
N SER A 268 -8.11 -2.69 28.09
CA SER A 268 -9.46 -3.22 28.34
C SER A 268 -10.50 -2.12 28.47
N GLU A 269 -10.18 -1.03 29.16
CA GLU A 269 -11.06 0.13 29.30
C GLU A 269 -11.23 0.89 27.97
N TYR A 270 -10.14 0.97 27.20
CA TYR A 270 -10.12 1.64 25.89
C TYR A 270 -11.00 0.94 24.86
N ARG A 271 -11.13 -0.39 24.92
CA ARG A 271 -11.99 -1.20 24.05
C ARG A 271 -13.47 -0.85 24.18
N HIS A 272 -13.90 -0.44 25.34
CA HIS A 272 -15.32 -0.17 25.66
C HIS A 272 -15.68 1.33 25.59
N ARG A 273 -14.75 2.16 25.12
CA ARG A 273 -15.00 3.59 24.81
C ARG A 273 -15.44 3.78 23.38
#